data_95d5b4227959089556540aab6fa61ac8
#
_entry.id   95d5b4227959089556540aab6fa61ac8
#
_cell.length_a   1.000
_cell.length_b   1.000
_cell.length_c   1.000
_cell.angle_alpha   90.00
_cell.angle_beta   90.00
_cell.angle_gamma   90.00
#
_symmetry.space_group_name_H-M   'P 1'
#
loop_
_entity.id
_entity.type
_entity.pdbx_description
1 polymer ?
#
loop_
_entity_poly.entity_id
_entity_poly.type
_entity_poly.pdbx_seq_one_letter_code
_entity_poly.pdbx_strand_id
1 'polypeptide(L)'
;MQLRDDSAEDFSETTDFEMLDKLVSVSKQQLLDIGCGAGRLSRELAARGAQVTGIEPDPIQAAKNREAEPVAGLTFTEGRAQELSAADNSIDGVFFKYSLHHVPLADMDRALGEAMRVLKPEHGFLYVIEPVMAGSYSELSRLFHDETDIRISAYQALTRNVAPRFAKHREIHYYDWAEYADFEAFLEQKLGLTYNDHKRAAVDTPAVRALFETGCHGDGYRFKHSLRVNYYTGLHDH
;
A
#
# COMPACT_ATOMS: atom_id res chain seq x y z
N MET A 1 13.87 -14.44 6.77
CA MET A 1 13.22 -15.45 5.91
C MET A 1 12.15 -14.71 5.11
N GLN A 2 12.27 -14.61 3.82
CA GLN A 2 11.28 -13.95 2.98
C GLN A 2 10.09 -14.88 2.86
N LEU A 3 8.93 -14.47 3.36
CA LEU A 3 7.68 -15.20 3.18
C LEU A 3 7.24 -14.99 1.72
N ARG A 4 6.97 -16.07 1.02
CA ARG A 4 6.60 -16.08 -0.39
C ARG A 4 5.74 -17.30 -0.68
N ASP A 5 4.71 -17.13 -1.49
CA ASP A 5 3.93 -18.24 -2.05
C ASP A 5 4.74 -19.00 -3.09
N ASP A 6 4.59 -20.32 -3.16
CA ASP A 6 5.31 -21.18 -4.12
C ASP A 6 4.90 -20.90 -5.58
N SER A 7 3.70 -20.36 -5.79
CA SER A 7 3.17 -19.97 -7.10
C SER A 7 3.45 -18.51 -7.47
N ALA A 8 4.21 -17.76 -6.64
CA ALA A 8 4.45 -16.35 -6.86
C ALA A 8 5.20 -16.07 -8.16
N GLU A 9 4.73 -15.05 -8.86
CA GLU A 9 5.28 -14.58 -10.13
C GLU A 9 6.36 -13.51 -9.88
N ASP A 10 7.45 -13.54 -10.62
CA ASP A 10 8.47 -12.49 -10.60
C ASP A 10 8.36 -11.61 -11.84
N PHE A 11 8.19 -10.32 -11.60
CA PHE A 11 8.35 -9.28 -12.61
C PHE A 11 9.63 -8.50 -12.34
N SER A 12 10.15 -7.90 -13.41
CA SER A 12 11.30 -7.02 -13.33
C SER A 12 10.90 -5.63 -12.80
N GLU A 13 11.66 -4.63 -13.18
CA GLU A 13 11.35 -3.22 -12.91
C GLU A 13 10.00 -2.83 -13.52
N THR A 14 9.11 -2.30 -12.69
CA THR A 14 7.82 -1.74 -13.12
C THR A 14 7.26 -0.85 -12.00
N THR A 15 6.40 0.09 -12.34
CA THR A 15 5.73 0.94 -11.35
C THR A 15 4.46 0.28 -10.80
N ASP A 16 3.99 0.75 -9.62
CA ASP A 16 2.71 0.32 -9.03
C ASP A 16 1.54 0.48 -10.02
N PHE A 17 1.54 1.56 -10.79
CA PHE A 17 0.45 1.86 -11.72
C PHE A 17 0.50 1.02 -12.98
N GLU A 18 1.68 0.74 -13.51
CA GLU A 18 1.83 -0.22 -14.61
C GLU A 18 1.45 -1.63 -14.18
N MET A 19 1.79 -2.02 -12.95
CA MET A 19 1.37 -3.30 -12.39
C MET A 19 -0.16 -3.36 -12.20
N LEU A 20 -0.76 -2.29 -11.70
CA LEU A 20 -2.21 -2.16 -11.61
C LEU A 20 -2.87 -2.35 -12.98
N ASP A 21 -2.41 -1.62 -14.00
CA ASP A 21 -2.99 -1.66 -15.36
C ASP A 21 -2.85 -3.03 -16.04
N LYS A 22 -1.85 -3.85 -15.64
CA LYS A 22 -1.70 -5.23 -16.11
C LYS A 22 -2.70 -6.20 -15.46
N LEU A 23 -3.19 -5.89 -14.26
CA LEU A 23 -3.99 -6.82 -13.46
C LEU A 23 -5.48 -6.49 -13.44
N VAL A 24 -5.82 -5.20 -13.45
CA VAL A 24 -7.17 -4.74 -13.15
C VAL A 24 -7.62 -3.65 -14.12
N SER A 25 -8.83 -3.77 -14.66
CA SER A 25 -9.53 -2.68 -15.33
C SER A 25 -10.51 -2.04 -14.34
N VAL A 26 -10.27 -0.79 -13.96
CA VAL A 26 -11.02 -0.11 -12.88
C VAL A 26 -12.12 0.84 -13.37
N SER A 27 -12.24 1.05 -14.68
CA SER A 27 -13.22 1.99 -15.24
C SER A 27 -14.66 1.66 -14.83
N LYS A 28 -15.39 2.66 -14.35
CA LYS A 28 -16.78 2.59 -13.86
C LYS A 28 -17.00 1.72 -12.62
N GLN A 29 -15.93 1.27 -11.95
CA GLN A 29 -16.03 0.49 -10.73
C GLN A 29 -16.16 1.37 -9.49
N GLN A 30 -16.82 0.86 -8.46
CA GLN A 30 -16.89 1.43 -7.11
C GLN A 30 -15.73 0.88 -6.29
N LEU A 31 -14.81 1.74 -5.89
CA LEU A 31 -13.54 1.33 -5.28
C LEU A 31 -13.32 2.00 -3.92
N LEU A 32 -12.69 1.26 -3.00
CA LEU A 32 -12.17 1.79 -1.75
C LEU A 32 -10.63 1.74 -1.78
N ASP A 33 -10.00 2.86 -1.42
CA ASP A 33 -8.56 2.97 -1.16
C ASP A 33 -8.36 3.16 0.34
N ILE A 34 -7.97 2.11 1.06
CA ILE A 34 -7.92 2.06 2.52
C ILE A 34 -6.52 2.43 3.02
N GLY A 35 -6.46 3.45 3.90
CA GLY A 35 -5.21 4.08 4.30
C GLY A 35 -4.61 4.86 3.14
N CYS A 36 -5.44 5.70 2.51
CA CYS A 36 -5.10 6.33 1.24
C CYS A 36 -3.98 7.38 1.32
N GLY A 37 -3.55 7.77 2.54
CA GLY A 37 -2.56 8.82 2.75
C GLY A 37 -2.98 10.11 2.04
N ALA A 38 -2.08 10.72 1.30
CA ALA A 38 -2.37 11.93 0.49
C ALA A 38 -3.22 11.66 -0.77
N GLY A 39 -3.75 10.44 -0.96
CA GLY A 39 -4.69 10.10 -2.02
C GLY A 39 -4.07 9.94 -3.41
N ARG A 40 -2.78 9.59 -3.51
CA ARG A 40 -2.14 9.40 -4.80
C ARG A 40 -2.79 8.27 -5.60
N LEU A 41 -2.99 7.08 -4.97
CA LEU A 41 -3.67 5.97 -5.63
C LEU A 41 -5.13 6.32 -5.94
N SER A 42 -5.84 6.92 -4.98
CA SER A 42 -7.24 7.33 -5.17
C SER A 42 -7.42 8.23 -6.40
N ARG A 43 -6.52 9.21 -6.61
CA ARG A 43 -6.55 10.11 -7.78
C ARG A 43 -6.27 9.38 -9.08
N GLU A 44 -5.32 8.46 -9.08
CA GLU A 44 -4.99 7.65 -10.26
C GLU A 44 -6.13 6.70 -10.65
N LEU A 45 -6.81 6.10 -9.68
CA LEU A 45 -7.99 5.26 -9.93
C LEU A 45 -9.16 6.09 -10.50
N ALA A 46 -9.41 7.27 -9.93
CA ALA A 46 -10.43 8.19 -10.45
C ALA A 46 -10.11 8.69 -11.87
N ALA A 47 -8.84 9.00 -12.17
CA ALA A 47 -8.39 9.37 -13.51
C ALA A 47 -8.61 8.25 -14.55
N ARG A 48 -8.65 6.99 -14.13
CA ARG A 48 -9.01 5.82 -14.95
C ARG A 48 -10.51 5.58 -15.05
N GLY A 49 -11.32 6.50 -14.52
CA GLY A 49 -12.78 6.48 -14.62
C GLY A 49 -13.50 5.67 -13.54
N ALA A 50 -12.85 5.33 -12.45
CA ALA A 50 -13.49 4.71 -11.29
C ALA A 50 -14.24 5.74 -10.43
N GLN A 51 -15.18 5.25 -9.60
CA GLN A 51 -15.76 5.97 -8.47
C GLN A 51 -15.03 5.53 -7.22
N VAL A 52 -14.26 6.41 -6.59
CA VAL A 52 -13.31 6.07 -5.53
C VAL A 52 -13.67 6.76 -4.23
N THR A 53 -13.67 6.02 -3.14
CA THR A 53 -13.63 6.57 -1.80
C THR A 53 -12.27 6.26 -1.16
N GLY A 54 -11.47 7.31 -0.95
CA GLY A 54 -10.23 7.24 -0.17
C GLY A 54 -10.54 7.36 1.32
N ILE A 55 -10.10 6.38 2.11
CA ILE A 55 -10.33 6.31 3.55
C ILE A 55 -9.01 6.49 4.27
N GLU A 56 -8.92 7.51 5.14
CA GLU A 56 -7.69 7.85 5.86
C GLU A 56 -7.95 7.93 7.37
N PRO A 57 -7.21 7.16 8.21
CA PRO A 57 -7.40 7.19 9.66
C PRO A 57 -6.72 8.38 10.35
N ASP A 58 -5.69 9.00 9.76
CA ASP A 58 -5.06 10.19 10.32
C ASP A 58 -5.97 11.42 10.09
N PRO A 59 -6.53 12.04 11.16
CA PRO A 59 -7.46 13.16 11.01
C PRO A 59 -6.80 14.38 10.34
N ILE A 60 -5.49 14.58 10.52
CA ILE A 60 -4.76 15.68 9.91
C ILE A 60 -4.67 15.48 8.39
N GLN A 61 -4.29 14.29 7.97
CA GLN A 61 -4.21 13.97 6.54
C GLN A 61 -5.60 13.91 5.89
N ALA A 62 -6.59 13.34 6.58
CA ALA A 62 -7.97 13.32 6.11
C ALA A 62 -8.56 14.73 5.90
N ALA A 63 -8.25 15.67 6.80
CA ALA A 63 -8.64 17.08 6.65
C ALA A 63 -7.99 17.70 5.40
N LYS A 64 -6.67 17.52 5.20
CA LYS A 64 -5.96 17.98 4.00
C LYS A 64 -6.56 17.43 2.71
N ASN A 65 -6.95 16.15 2.72
CA ASN A 65 -7.55 15.52 1.55
C ASN A 65 -8.93 16.12 1.20
N ARG A 66 -9.75 16.46 2.21
CA ARG A 66 -11.05 17.10 2.00
C ARG A 66 -10.93 18.54 1.49
N GLU A 67 -9.87 19.24 1.88
CA GLU A 67 -9.58 20.63 1.46
C GLU A 67 -8.90 20.71 0.07
N ALA A 68 -8.37 19.59 -0.43
CA ALA A 68 -7.71 19.56 -1.72
C ALA A 68 -8.68 19.78 -2.88
N GLU A 69 -8.14 20.19 -4.04
CA GLU A 69 -8.95 20.39 -5.26
C GLU A 69 -9.80 19.16 -5.57
N PRO A 70 -11.12 19.34 -5.79
CA PRO A 70 -12.02 18.25 -6.10
C PRO A 70 -11.62 17.52 -7.39
N VAL A 71 -11.71 16.19 -7.35
CA VAL A 71 -11.49 15.34 -8.51
C VAL A 71 -12.78 14.58 -8.82
N ALA A 72 -13.20 14.60 -10.08
CA ALA A 72 -14.41 13.90 -10.50
C ALA A 72 -14.30 12.39 -10.18
N GLY A 73 -15.34 11.84 -9.57
CA GLY A 73 -15.35 10.43 -9.19
C GLY A 73 -14.54 10.09 -7.93
N LEU A 74 -14.04 11.09 -7.20
CA LEU A 74 -13.24 10.87 -5.97
C LEU A 74 -13.86 11.57 -4.76
N THR A 75 -13.99 10.82 -3.68
CA THR A 75 -14.37 11.33 -2.35
C THR A 75 -13.36 10.88 -1.31
N PHE A 76 -13.03 11.75 -0.36
CA PHE A 76 -12.18 11.39 0.78
C PHE A 76 -12.99 11.41 2.08
N THR A 77 -12.79 10.40 2.90
CA THR A 77 -13.41 10.26 4.22
C THR A 77 -12.37 9.95 5.27
N GLU A 78 -12.58 10.45 6.48
CA GLU A 78 -11.88 9.96 7.66
C GLU A 78 -12.52 8.65 8.09
N GLY A 79 -11.71 7.63 8.37
CA GLY A 79 -12.21 6.32 8.75
C GLY A 79 -11.08 5.30 8.94
N ARG A 80 -11.44 4.13 9.42
CA ARG A 80 -10.51 3.04 9.73
C ARG A 80 -10.87 1.78 8.98
N ALA A 81 -9.86 0.99 8.65
CA ALA A 81 -10.01 -0.27 7.90
C ALA A 81 -10.93 -1.29 8.59
N GLN A 82 -10.95 -1.31 9.93
CA GLN A 82 -11.73 -2.25 10.73
C GLN A 82 -13.20 -1.85 10.94
N GLU A 83 -13.65 -0.73 10.34
CA GLU A 83 -15.02 -0.24 10.45
C GLU A 83 -15.38 0.58 9.20
N LEU A 84 -15.70 -0.11 8.11
CA LEU A 84 -16.00 0.52 6.83
C LEU A 84 -17.47 0.92 6.74
N SER A 85 -17.71 2.18 6.34
CA SER A 85 -19.08 2.71 6.19
C SER A 85 -19.82 2.18 4.95
N ALA A 86 -19.14 1.53 4.03
CA ALA A 86 -19.74 0.93 2.85
C ALA A 86 -20.67 -0.23 3.24
N ALA A 87 -21.79 -0.36 2.52
CA ALA A 87 -22.73 -1.47 2.72
C ALA A 87 -22.11 -2.81 2.29
N ASP A 88 -22.67 -3.91 2.80
CA ASP A 88 -22.30 -5.26 2.38
C ASP A 88 -22.48 -5.41 0.87
N ASN A 89 -21.56 -6.11 0.22
CA ASN A 89 -21.63 -6.48 -1.18
C ASN A 89 -21.85 -5.31 -2.16
N SER A 90 -21.29 -4.12 -1.84
CA SER A 90 -21.51 -2.89 -2.61
C SER A 90 -20.31 -2.43 -3.44
N ILE A 91 -19.12 -2.94 -3.15
CA ILE A 91 -17.83 -2.47 -3.68
C ILE A 91 -17.28 -3.48 -4.70
N ASP A 92 -16.78 -2.96 -5.82
CA ASP A 92 -16.14 -3.77 -6.87
C ASP A 92 -14.68 -4.09 -6.55
N GLY A 93 -13.97 -3.18 -5.87
CA GLY A 93 -12.58 -3.42 -5.50
C GLY A 93 -12.14 -2.67 -4.24
N VAL A 94 -11.34 -3.34 -3.42
CA VAL A 94 -10.72 -2.78 -2.22
C VAL A 94 -9.21 -2.81 -2.40
N PHE A 95 -8.58 -1.68 -2.10
CA PHE A 95 -7.14 -1.48 -2.18
C PHE A 95 -6.54 -1.23 -0.80
N PHE A 96 -5.42 -1.89 -0.52
CA PHE A 96 -4.45 -1.51 0.50
C PHE A 96 -3.10 -1.28 -0.20
N LYS A 97 -2.66 -0.03 -0.28
CA LYS A 97 -1.37 0.31 -0.86
C LYS A 97 -0.44 0.85 0.21
N TYR A 98 0.50 0.01 0.66
CA TYR A 98 1.43 0.32 1.76
C TYR A 98 0.71 0.70 3.06
N SER A 99 -0.46 0.14 3.30
CA SER A 99 -1.33 0.55 4.40
C SER A 99 -1.82 -0.58 5.29
N LEU A 100 -1.80 -1.84 4.82
CA LEU A 100 -2.26 -2.96 5.64
C LEU A 100 -1.38 -3.17 6.87
N HIS A 101 -0.05 -3.05 6.73
CA HIS A 101 0.88 -3.19 7.84
C HIS A 101 0.78 -2.05 8.87
N HIS A 102 0.13 -0.94 8.56
CA HIS A 102 -0.18 0.13 9.52
C HIS A 102 -1.45 -0.12 10.34
N VAL A 103 -2.28 -1.11 9.96
CA VAL A 103 -3.42 -1.52 10.77
C VAL A 103 -2.89 -2.19 12.05
N PRO A 104 -3.38 -1.77 13.25
CA PRO A 104 -2.97 -2.42 14.50
C PRO A 104 -3.13 -3.94 14.41
N LEU A 105 -2.15 -4.70 14.89
CA LEU A 105 -2.11 -6.15 14.76
C LEU A 105 -3.38 -6.82 15.32
N ALA A 106 -3.91 -6.28 16.42
CA ALA A 106 -5.15 -6.77 17.04
C ALA A 106 -6.42 -6.54 16.18
N ASP A 107 -6.37 -5.58 15.26
CA ASP A 107 -7.48 -5.18 14.40
C ASP A 107 -7.35 -5.70 12.95
N MET A 108 -6.20 -6.27 12.61
CA MET A 108 -5.88 -6.62 11.21
C MET A 108 -6.86 -7.66 10.63
N ASP A 109 -7.20 -8.69 11.41
CA ASP A 109 -8.16 -9.71 10.99
C ASP A 109 -9.57 -9.11 10.78
N ARG A 110 -9.96 -8.16 11.64
CA ARG A 110 -11.23 -7.43 11.50
C ARG A 110 -11.22 -6.53 10.27
N ALA A 111 -10.11 -5.83 10.02
CA ALA A 111 -9.97 -4.98 8.84
C ALA A 111 -10.09 -5.77 7.52
N LEU A 112 -9.45 -6.94 7.45
CA LEU A 112 -9.58 -7.84 6.31
C LEU A 112 -10.99 -8.42 6.18
N GLY A 113 -11.65 -8.71 7.31
CA GLY A 113 -13.07 -9.11 7.34
C GLY A 113 -13.99 -8.02 6.79
N GLU A 114 -13.80 -6.76 7.17
CA GLU A 114 -14.54 -5.62 6.64
C GLU A 114 -14.31 -5.43 5.14
N ALA A 115 -13.04 -5.53 4.68
CA ALA A 115 -12.74 -5.47 3.27
C ALA A 115 -13.50 -6.53 2.46
N MET A 116 -13.58 -7.76 2.97
CA MET A 116 -14.34 -8.84 2.32
C MET A 116 -15.86 -8.63 2.44
N ARG A 117 -16.38 -8.12 3.57
CA ARG A 117 -17.81 -7.85 3.76
C ARG A 117 -18.36 -6.87 2.72
N VAL A 118 -17.62 -5.83 2.42
CA VAL A 118 -18.08 -4.79 1.47
C VAL A 118 -17.93 -5.20 0.01
N LEU A 119 -17.07 -6.18 -0.30
CA LEU A 119 -16.85 -6.66 -1.66
C LEU A 119 -18.07 -7.42 -2.20
N LYS A 120 -18.40 -7.14 -3.46
CA LYS A 120 -19.40 -7.93 -4.21
C LYS A 120 -18.92 -9.36 -4.35
N PRO A 121 -19.73 -10.37 -4.01
CA PRO A 121 -19.39 -11.78 -4.24
C PRO A 121 -19.03 -12.03 -5.72
N GLU A 122 -18.20 -13.02 -6.00
CA GLU A 122 -17.76 -13.48 -7.33
C GLU A 122 -17.03 -12.44 -8.18
N HIS A 123 -17.44 -11.17 -8.17
CA HIS A 123 -16.93 -10.12 -9.05
C HIS A 123 -16.01 -9.13 -8.35
N GLY A 124 -16.10 -9.01 -7.02
CA GLY A 124 -15.25 -8.14 -6.23
C GLY A 124 -13.83 -8.65 -6.16
N PHE A 125 -12.89 -7.72 -6.00
CA PHE A 125 -11.48 -8.05 -5.84
C PHE A 125 -10.83 -7.32 -4.67
N LEU A 126 -9.84 -7.95 -4.07
CA LEU A 126 -8.95 -7.34 -3.09
C LEU A 126 -7.54 -7.22 -3.70
N TYR A 127 -6.97 -6.02 -3.64
CA TYR A 127 -5.66 -5.70 -4.18
C TYR A 127 -4.77 -5.10 -3.08
N VAL A 128 -3.74 -5.82 -2.69
CA VAL A 128 -2.85 -5.41 -1.60
C VAL A 128 -1.43 -5.27 -2.13
N ILE A 129 -0.84 -4.06 -2.00
CA ILE A 129 0.57 -3.82 -2.30
C ILE A 129 1.30 -3.56 -0.99
N GLU A 130 2.36 -4.33 -0.75
CA GLU A 130 3.21 -4.17 0.42
C GLU A 130 4.69 -4.22 0.05
N PRO A 131 5.54 -3.40 0.68
CA PRO A 131 6.97 -3.53 0.53
C PRO A 131 7.44 -4.87 1.14
N VAL A 132 8.36 -5.53 0.46
CA VAL A 132 9.03 -6.71 1.01
C VAL A 132 10.39 -6.33 1.58
N MET A 133 10.87 -7.12 2.54
CA MET A 133 12.12 -6.85 3.26
C MET A 133 13.35 -7.25 2.45
N ALA A 134 13.41 -6.74 1.20
CA ALA A 134 14.49 -6.99 0.24
C ALA A 134 14.81 -5.71 -0.55
N GLY A 135 16.01 -5.65 -1.11
CA GLY A 135 16.49 -4.50 -1.88
C GLY A 135 17.11 -3.40 -1.01
N SER A 136 17.91 -2.55 -1.66
CA SER A 136 18.71 -1.53 -0.96
C SER A 136 17.88 -0.48 -0.23
N TYR A 137 16.64 -0.21 -0.69
CA TYR A 137 15.74 0.67 0.03
C TYR A 137 15.31 0.11 1.40
N SER A 138 15.02 -1.20 1.46
CA SER A 138 14.68 -1.87 2.72
C SER A 138 15.88 -1.90 3.67
N GLU A 139 17.09 -2.12 3.16
CA GLU A 139 18.32 -2.07 3.95
C GLU A 139 18.53 -0.68 4.57
N LEU A 140 18.30 0.38 3.79
CA LEU A 140 18.42 1.77 4.25
C LEU A 140 17.36 2.10 5.30
N SER A 141 16.10 1.79 5.04
CA SER A 141 14.98 2.15 5.92
C SER A 141 15.05 1.44 7.28
N ARG A 142 15.50 0.20 7.33
CA ARG A 142 15.64 -0.56 8.59
C ARG A 142 16.58 0.08 9.61
N LEU A 143 17.51 0.92 9.21
CA LEU A 143 18.40 1.60 10.13
C LEU A 143 17.70 2.62 11.05
N PHE A 144 16.52 3.09 10.65
CA PHE A 144 15.76 4.08 11.42
C PHE A 144 14.28 3.71 11.58
N HIS A 145 13.79 2.74 10.80
CA HIS A 145 12.39 2.29 10.83
C HIS A 145 12.29 0.84 10.35
N ASP A 146 12.38 -0.08 11.28
CA ASP A 146 12.28 -1.52 10.98
C ASP A 146 10.84 -2.02 11.16
N GLU A 147 10.18 -2.27 10.04
CA GLU A 147 8.81 -2.79 9.97
C GLU A 147 8.76 -4.29 9.62
N THR A 148 9.88 -5.01 9.77
CA THR A 148 9.98 -6.41 9.36
C THR A 148 8.86 -7.26 9.98
N ASP A 149 8.67 -7.20 11.27
CA ASP A 149 7.73 -8.08 11.99
C ASP A 149 6.28 -7.76 11.66
N ILE A 150 5.92 -6.49 11.53
CA ILE A 150 4.54 -6.10 11.19
C ILE A 150 4.20 -6.44 9.74
N ARG A 151 5.12 -6.30 8.81
CA ARG A 151 4.94 -6.70 7.40
C ARG A 151 4.83 -8.22 7.24
N ILE A 152 5.60 -8.99 8.02
CA ILE A 152 5.45 -10.45 8.11
C ILE A 152 4.05 -10.80 8.63
N SER A 153 3.60 -10.15 9.68
CA SER A 153 2.28 -10.37 10.28
C SER A 153 1.15 -10.03 9.31
N ALA A 154 1.26 -8.93 8.57
CA ALA A 154 0.30 -8.56 7.54
C ALA A 154 0.21 -9.63 6.42
N TYR A 155 1.34 -10.13 5.96
CA TYR A 155 1.36 -11.22 4.98
C TYR A 155 0.73 -12.51 5.51
N GLN A 156 1.05 -12.88 6.75
CA GLN A 156 0.44 -14.06 7.39
C GLN A 156 -1.07 -13.92 7.56
N ALA A 157 -1.56 -12.70 7.86
CA ALA A 157 -3.00 -12.42 7.95
C ALA A 157 -3.69 -12.60 6.59
N LEU A 158 -3.09 -12.13 5.49
CA LEU A 158 -3.59 -12.37 4.14
C LEU A 158 -3.67 -13.87 3.82
N THR A 159 -2.59 -14.59 4.07
CA THR A 159 -2.52 -16.04 3.79
C THR A 159 -3.54 -16.85 4.63
N ARG A 160 -3.71 -16.49 5.90
CA ARG A 160 -4.59 -17.21 6.83
C ARG A 160 -6.06 -16.86 6.61
N ASN A 161 -6.40 -15.57 6.43
CA ASN A 161 -7.78 -15.12 6.51
C ASN A 161 -8.39 -14.78 5.14
N VAL A 162 -7.57 -14.42 4.15
CA VAL A 162 -8.05 -13.95 2.85
C VAL A 162 -7.93 -15.03 1.78
N ALA A 163 -6.74 -15.60 1.61
CA ALA A 163 -6.52 -16.58 0.53
C ALA A 163 -7.53 -17.73 0.49
N PRO A 164 -7.97 -18.33 1.63
CA PRO A 164 -8.97 -19.40 1.61
C PRO A 164 -10.39 -18.97 1.22
N ARG A 165 -10.63 -17.66 1.17
CA ARG A 165 -11.95 -17.07 0.90
C ARG A 165 -12.15 -16.70 -0.57
N PHE A 166 -11.11 -16.77 -1.39
CA PHE A 166 -11.14 -16.40 -2.80
C PHE A 166 -10.81 -17.58 -3.71
N ALA A 167 -11.51 -17.67 -4.83
CA ALA A 167 -11.31 -18.73 -5.80
C ALA A 167 -9.96 -18.62 -6.53
N LYS A 168 -9.45 -17.41 -6.66
CA LYS A 168 -8.19 -17.12 -7.36
C LYS A 168 -7.35 -16.13 -6.54
N HIS A 169 -6.08 -16.45 -6.47
CA HIS A 169 -5.05 -15.61 -5.86
C HIS A 169 -3.83 -15.55 -6.77
N ARG A 170 -3.27 -14.34 -6.93
CA ARG A 170 -1.97 -14.12 -7.57
C ARG A 170 -1.09 -13.35 -6.61
N GLU A 171 0.10 -13.86 -6.39
CA GLU A 171 1.17 -13.14 -5.70
C GLU A 171 2.24 -12.77 -6.71
N ILE A 172 2.59 -11.48 -6.79
CA ILE A 172 3.48 -10.94 -7.79
C ILE A 172 4.54 -10.10 -7.10
N HIS A 173 5.81 -10.42 -7.36
CA HIS A 173 6.96 -9.66 -6.88
C HIS A 173 7.52 -8.82 -8.01
N TYR A 174 7.80 -7.55 -7.74
CA TYR A 174 8.43 -6.61 -8.64
C TYR A 174 9.24 -5.59 -7.86
N TYR A 175 9.88 -4.66 -8.54
CA TYR A 175 10.55 -3.54 -7.88
C TYR A 175 10.42 -2.27 -8.70
N ASP A 176 10.45 -1.14 -8.00
CA ASP A 176 10.66 0.18 -8.54
C ASP A 176 11.90 0.83 -7.88
N TRP A 177 12.14 2.09 -8.20
CA TRP A 177 13.25 2.84 -7.64
C TRP A 177 12.73 3.97 -6.75
N ALA A 178 13.20 4.00 -5.51
CA ALA A 178 13.09 5.16 -4.68
C ALA A 178 14.23 6.12 -5.02
N GLU A 179 13.92 7.28 -5.58
CA GLU A 179 14.89 8.23 -6.10
C GLU A 179 14.90 9.52 -5.28
N TYR A 180 16.10 10.07 -5.08
CA TYR A 180 16.34 11.29 -4.32
C TYR A 180 17.40 12.13 -5.02
N ALA A 181 17.23 13.45 -5.00
CA ALA A 181 18.25 14.37 -5.51
C ALA A 181 19.51 14.33 -4.63
N ASP A 182 19.31 14.31 -3.32
CA ASP A 182 20.36 14.29 -2.32
C ASP A 182 19.84 13.76 -0.97
N PHE A 183 20.72 13.72 0.04
CA PHE A 183 20.36 13.26 1.38
C PHE A 183 19.36 14.17 2.09
N GLU A 184 19.37 15.47 1.83
CA GLU A 184 18.41 16.40 2.44
C GLU A 184 17.01 16.19 1.88
N ALA A 185 16.86 15.98 0.57
CA ALA A 185 15.58 15.60 -0.04
C ALA A 185 15.04 14.27 0.53
N PHE A 186 15.90 13.30 0.80
CA PHE A 186 15.53 12.09 1.51
C PHE A 186 15.02 12.38 2.92
N LEU A 187 15.74 13.19 3.70
CA LEU A 187 15.35 13.59 5.06
C LEU A 187 14.00 14.31 5.06
N GLU A 188 13.82 15.30 4.20
CA GLU A 188 12.57 16.06 4.09
C GLU A 188 11.38 15.14 3.82
N GLN A 189 11.54 14.19 2.89
CA GLN A 189 10.49 13.22 2.59
C GLN A 189 10.16 12.37 3.83
N LYS A 190 11.17 11.86 4.56
CA LYS A 190 10.94 10.99 5.72
C LYS A 190 10.33 11.73 6.91
N LEU A 191 10.74 12.96 7.14
CA LEU A 191 10.25 13.83 8.22
C LEU A 191 8.88 14.45 7.92
N GLY A 192 8.48 14.52 6.65
CA GLY A 192 7.19 15.06 6.22
C GLY A 192 6.01 14.09 6.35
N LEU A 193 6.24 12.83 6.68
CA LEU A 193 5.18 11.83 6.84
C LEU A 193 4.42 12.06 8.16
N THR A 194 3.11 12.32 8.09
CA THR A 194 2.27 12.61 9.27
C THR A 194 1.96 11.37 10.10
N TYR A 195 2.00 10.21 9.49
CA TYR A 195 1.72 8.91 10.11
C TYR A 195 2.95 8.24 10.74
N ASN A 196 4.15 8.81 10.54
CA ASN A 196 5.39 8.34 11.14
C ASN A 196 6.03 9.48 11.95
N ASP A 197 6.21 9.29 13.26
CA ASP A 197 6.90 10.28 14.13
C ASP A 197 8.42 10.12 14.02
N HIS A 198 8.97 10.28 12.79
CA HIS A 198 10.42 10.25 12.60
C HIS A 198 11.05 11.53 13.09
N LYS A 199 11.97 11.40 14.05
CA LYS A 199 12.81 12.50 14.50
C LYS A 199 14.07 12.57 13.63
N ARG A 200 14.48 13.78 13.24
CA ARG A 200 15.69 13.99 12.43
C ARG A 200 16.90 13.23 13.00
N ALA A 201 17.09 13.24 14.32
CA ALA A 201 18.21 12.57 14.96
C ALA A 201 18.19 11.01 14.81
N ALA A 202 17.05 10.42 14.53
CA ALA A 202 16.96 8.98 14.27
C ALA A 202 17.28 8.63 12.81
N VAL A 203 16.93 9.51 11.87
CA VAL A 203 17.16 9.31 10.43
C VAL A 203 18.55 9.83 10.02
N ASP A 204 18.97 10.99 10.52
CA ASP A 204 20.26 11.62 10.20
C ASP A 204 21.37 11.07 11.09
N THR A 205 21.77 9.85 10.83
CA THR A 205 22.90 9.20 11.55
C THR A 205 24.06 8.88 10.61
N PRO A 206 25.30 8.73 11.12
CA PRO A 206 26.42 8.34 10.28
C PRO A 206 26.20 7.03 9.51
N ALA A 207 25.48 6.05 10.10
CA ALA A 207 25.19 4.78 9.47
C ALA A 207 24.21 4.95 8.30
N VAL A 208 23.15 5.74 8.47
CA VAL A 208 22.17 6.03 7.41
C VAL A 208 22.84 6.81 6.27
N ARG A 209 23.66 7.84 6.59
CA ARG A 209 24.40 8.57 5.58
C ARG A 209 25.36 7.69 4.79
N ALA A 210 26.13 6.85 5.47
CA ALA A 210 27.08 5.94 4.81
C ALA A 210 26.36 4.95 3.86
N LEU A 211 25.21 4.42 4.27
CA LEU A 211 24.44 3.53 3.41
C LEU A 211 23.73 4.30 2.28
N PHE A 212 23.27 5.53 2.53
CA PHE A 212 22.67 6.38 1.51
C PHE A 212 23.64 6.66 0.38
N GLU A 213 24.92 6.96 0.69
CA GLU A 213 25.96 7.22 -0.32
C GLU A 213 26.19 6.04 -1.26
N THR A 214 25.89 4.80 -0.84
CA THR A 214 25.98 3.63 -1.73
C THR A 214 24.95 3.60 -2.86
N GLY A 215 23.90 4.40 -2.73
CA GLY A 215 22.84 4.55 -3.74
C GLY A 215 23.16 5.57 -4.84
N CYS A 216 24.37 6.20 -4.83
CA CYS A 216 24.75 7.20 -5.82
C CYS A 216 24.57 6.68 -7.26
N HIS A 217 23.83 7.43 -8.08
CA HIS A 217 23.53 7.08 -9.45
C HIS A 217 23.28 8.33 -10.31
N GLY A 218 24.15 8.61 -11.26
CA GLY A 218 24.10 9.84 -12.04
C GLY A 218 24.23 11.06 -11.14
N ASP A 219 23.33 12.02 -11.29
CA ASP A 219 23.30 13.26 -10.50
C ASP A 219 22.47 13.14 -9.20
N GLY A 220 22.06 11.92 -8.81
CA GLY A 220 21.23 11.69 -7.64
C GLY A 220 21.49 10.34 -6.97
N TYR A 221 20.50 9.83 -6.28
CA TYR A 221 20.55 8.57 -5.53
C TYR A 221 19.32 7.73 -5.83
N ARG A 222 19.50 6.41 -5.98
CA ARG A 222 18.39 5.50 -6.16
C ARG A 222 18.57 4.21 -5.37
N PHE A 223 17.47 3.70 -4.86
CA PHE A 223 17.43 2.49 -4.05
C PHE A 223 16.36 1.55 -4.59
N LYS A 224 16.73 0.28 -4.75
CA LYS A 224 15.79 -0.76 -5.19
C LYS A 224 14.73 -0.97 -4.11
N HIS A 225 13.50 -0.63 -4.45
CA HIS A 225 12.33 -0.78 -3.59
C HIS A 225 11.55 -2.00 -4.07
N SER A 226 11.68 -3.10 -3.35
CA SER A 226 11.06 -4.38 -3.70
C SER A 226 9.65 -4.46 -3.13
N LEU A 227 8.71 -4.90 -3.95
CA LEU A 227 7.28 -4.85 -3.71
C LEU A 227 6.62 -6.19 -3.97
N ARG A 228 5.51 -6.44 -3.30
CA ARG A 228 4.64 -7.57 -3.54
C ARG A 228 3.21 -7.09 -3.70
N VAL A 229 2.56 -7.56 -4.78
CA VAL A 229 1.10 -7.51 -4.93
C VAL A 229 0.52 -8.86 -4.54
N ASN A 230 -0.51 -8.84 -3.70
CA ASN A 230 -1.43 -9.94 -3.51
C ASN A 230 -2.79 -9.52 -4.11
N TYR A 231 -3.21 -10.21 -5.17
CA TYR A 231 -4.44 -9.93 -5.91
C TYR A 231 -5.40 -11.11 -5.82
N TYR A 232 -6.58 -10.87 -5.26
CA TYR A 232 -7.59 -11.89 -4.97
C TYR A 232 -8.88 -11.59 -5.74
N THR A 233 -9.46 -12.62 -6.37
CA THR A 233 -10.73 -12.54 -7.12
C THR A 233 -11.61 -13.76 -6.88
N GLY A 234 -12.93 -13.59 -7.08
CA GLY A 234 -13.90 -14.67 -6.87
C GLY A 234 -14.08 -14.97 -5.38
N LEU A 235 -14.52 -13.95 -4.63
CA LEU A 235 -14.89 -14.13 -3.23
C LEU A 235 -16.04 -15.14 -3.12
N HIS A 236 -15.85 -16.18 -2.32
CA HIS A 236 -16.89 -17.20 -2.08
C HIS A 236 -18.04 -16.60 -1.27
N ASP A 237 -19.28 -16.93 -1.66
CA ASP A 237 -20.46 -16.62 -0.86
C ASP A 237 -20.35 -17.23 0.53
N HIS A 238 -20.87 -16.56 1.52
CA HIS A 238 -20.88 -16.97 2.93
C HIS A 238 -21.98 -17.99 3.25
#